data_7f5187ce9428e3853cca633273d41dd2
#
_entry.id   7f5187ce9428e3853cca633273d41dd2
#
_cell.length_a   1.000
_cell.length_b   1.000
_cell.length_c   1.000
_cell.angle_alpha   90.00
_cell.angle_beta   90.00
_cell.angle_gamma   90.00
#
_symmetry.space_group_name_H-M   'P 1'
#
loop_
_entity.id
_entity.type
_entity.pdbx_description
1 polymer ?
#
loop_
_entity_poly.entity_id
_entity_poly.type
_entity_poly.pdbx_seq_one_letter_code
_entity_poly.pdbx_strand_id
1 'polypeptide(L)'
;MPYILLFSLLLASFLLLRLSLFYYYTNFCAKAQEPETPMKSGFFSSILHLSLFLFFCQGHLCALCPHRGFCAVSLCKDALVFIPAKPVYYGYSNQQNAPQKTAVLCDTGKGEFIMARVYNFSAGPSMLPEKVLKQAQAELLEYGDSGQSVMEMSHRSKWFDAIIKDTEATLRRVMNIPDNYKVGFFQGGATQQFAMVPLNFMTTGKADYLVTGNFSNLAAKEAAKFGEVNIVASSKDKNFTYIPDVNAINYDKDASYIHICQNNTIFGTQFVEVPQVEGVPLVADMSSMILSKPVDVTKYGCIYFGVQKNVAPAGMAIAIVRDDLLGHAADNVPTMMNYTTLLGKDSMYNTPPCWCIYMTGLVLKYLENDIGGLANMQKINEAKAKVLYDYLDGQDFFTNPVEHRYRSTMNVTFTSPNADLDKKFCAEAAEAGFVNLKGHRLVGGMRASIYNAMPAEGVDKLVDFMEKFRKENA
;
A
#
# COMPACT_ATOMS: atom_id res chain seq x y z
N MET A 1 1.22 3.16 58.66
CA MET A 1 1.94 4.38 58.21
C MET A 1 2.39 4.36 56.74
N PRO A 2 2.63 3.26 56.01
CA PRO A 2 3.08 3.37 54.62
C PRO A 2 1.98 3.83 53.62
N TYR A 3 0.71 3.64 53.91
CA TYR A 3 -0.38 4.02 52.99
C TYR A 3 -0.66 5.53 52.95
N ILE A 4 -0.37 6.29 54.04
CA ILE A 4 -0.57 7.73 54.11
C ILE A 4 0.51 8.45 53.26
N LEU A 5 1.74 7.92 53.25
CA LEU A 5 2.82 8.48 52.44
C LEU A 5 2.58 8.27 50.94
N LEU A 6 2.06 7.09 50.55
CA LEU A 6 1.75 6.78 49.16
C LEU A 6 0.59 7.66 48.64
N PHE A 7 -0.43 7.88 49.49
CA PHE A 7 -1.54 8.76 49.16
C PHE A 7 -1.13 10.22 49.00
N SER A 8 -0.23 10.70 49.86
CA SER A 8 0.32 12.07 49.80
C SER A 8 1.19 12.29 48.55
N LEU A 9 1.96 11.27 48.12
CA LEU A 9 2.78 11.32 46.91
C LEU A 9 1.91 11.29 45.64
N LEU A 10 0.85 10.50 45.62
CA LEU A 10 -0.10 10.47 44.52
C LEU A 10 -0.88 11.79 44.40
N LEU A 11 -1.27 12.42 45.54
CA LEU A 11 -1.96 13.69 45.55
C LEU A 11 -1.04 14.83 45.06
N ALA A 12 0.24 14.83 45.48
CA ALA A 12 1.22 15.80 45.02
C ALA A 12 1.53 15.69 43.53
N SER A 13 1.64 14.44 43.01
CA SER A 13 1.83 14.21 41.59
C SER A 13 0.61 14.66 40.75
N PHE A 14 -0.59 14.52 41.29
CA PHE A 14 -1.83 14.96 40.64
C PHE A 14 -1.95 16.50 40.65
N LEU A 15 -1.52 17.16 41.70
CA LEU A 15 -1.47 18.63 41.76
C LEU A 15 -0.45 19.21 40.79
N LEU A 16 0.72 18.59 40.67
CA LEU A 16 1.77 19.00 39.74
C LEU A 16 1.32 18.83 38.27
N LEU A 17 0.61 17.74 37.96
CA LEU A 17 0.05 17.52 36.63
C LEU A 17 -1.03 18.56 36.29
N ARG A 18 -1.87 18.95 37.26
CA ARG A 18 -2.87 20.02 37.10
C ARG A 18 -2.24 21.39 36.88
N LEU A 19 -1.19 21.71 37.62
CA LEU A 19 -0.46 22.98 37.46
C LEU A 19 0.27 23.06 36.14
N SER A 20 0.85 21.95 35.66
CA SER A 20 1.48 21.85 34.35
C SER A 20 0.47 22.02 33.22
N LEU A 21 -0.70 21.37 33.30
CA LEU A 21 -1.78 21.53 32.33
C LEU A 21 -2.38 22.94 32.31
N PHE A 22 -2.50 23.56 33.49
CA PHE A 22 -2.96 24.95 33.60
C PHE A 22 -1.95 25.95 33.02
N TYR A 23 -0.66 25.72 33.23
CA TYR A 23 0.42 26.53 32.64
C TYR A 23 0.48 26.42 31.13
N TYR A 24 0.32 25.20 30.59
CA TYR A 24 0.22 24.97 29.13
C TYR A 24 -1.04 25.62 28.54
N TYR A 25 -2.15 25.54 29.25
CA TYR A 25 -3.42 26.14 28.82
C TYR A 25 -3.36 27.67 28.79
N THR A 26 -2.80 28.31 29.80
CA THR A 26 -2.66 29.78 29.85
C THR A 26 -1.69 30.30 28.78
N ASN A 27 -0.60 29.58 28.50
CA ASN A 27 0.32 29.94 27.41
C ASN A 27 -0.27 29.69 26.01
N PHE A 28 -1.13 28.69 25.89
CA PHE A 28 -1.85 28.44 24.65
C PHE A 28 -2.93 29.50 24.37
N CYS A 29 -3.68 29.92 25.40
CA CYS A 29 -4.65 31.00 25.27
C CYS A 29 -3.99 32.37 25.03
N ALA A 30 -2.80 32.61 25.56
CA ALA A 30 -2.04 33.84 25.30
C ALA A 30 -1.53 33.94 23.84
N LYS A 31 -1.24 32.80 23.20
CA LYS A 31 -0.86 32.74 21.76
C LYS A 31 -2.04 32.78 20.81
N ALA A 32 -3.26 32.48 21.26
CA ALA A 32 -4.48 32.47 20.45
C ALA A 32 -5.14 33.86 20.30
N GLN A 33 -4.52 34.93 20.76
CA GLN A 33 -5.02 36.32 20.62
C GLN A 33 -4.52 37.05 19.36
N GLU A 34 -3.88 36.32 18.39
CA GLU A 34 -3.67 36.89 17.05
C GLU A 34 -4.90 36.62 16.15
N PRO A 35 -5.37 37.63 15.41
CA PRO A 35 -6.68 37.57 14.76
C PRO A 35 -6.61 36.99 13.36
N GLU A 36 -6.60 35.67 13.19
CA GLU A 36 -6.90 35.07 11.88
C GLU A 36 -7.07 33.54 11.88
N THR A 37 -7.95 32.95 12.69
CA THR A 37 -8.58 31.64 12.34
C THR A 37 -9.78 31.33 13.23
N PRO A 38 -10.96 30.95 12.68
CA PRO A 38 -12.14 30.59 13.48
C PRO A 38 -11.99 29.17 14.03
N MET A 39 -11.85 29.01 15.33
CA MET A 39 -11.87 27.73 16.03
C MET A 39 -13.30 27.23 16.24
N LYS A 40 -13.58 26.01 15.85
CA LYS A 40 -14.89 25.34 16.01
C LYS A 40 -15.15 24.98 17.47
N SER A 41 -16.31 25.35 17.98
CA SER A 41 -16.80 25.19 19.36
C SER A 41 -16.99 23.76 19.88
N GLY A 42 -16.77 22.73 19.05
CA GLY A 42 -17.01 21.33 19.42
C GLY A 42 -15.94 20.67 20.29
N PHE A 43 -14.73 21.22 20.36
CA PHE A 43 -13.61 20.59 21.10
C PHE A 43 -13.72 20.76 22.61
N PHE A 44 -14.35 21.83 23.08
CA PHE A 44 -14.50 22.13 24.50
C PHE A 44 -15.50 21.23 25.25
N SER A 45 -16.58 20.82 24.58
CA SER A 45 -17.62 19.95 25.18
C SER A 45 -17.08 18.55 25.50
N SER A 46 -16.21 18.00 24.65
CA SER A 46 -15.69 16.64 24.79
C SER A 46 -14.69 16.48 25.95
N ILE A 47 -13.90 17.49 26.25
CA ILE A 47 -12.94 17.46 27.37
C ILE A 47 -13.65 17.59 28.72
N LEU A 48 -14.71 18.40 28.79
CA LEU A 48 -15.50 18.58 30.02
C LEU A 48 -16.30 17.32 30.37
N HIS A 49 -16.86 16.63 29.37
CA HIS A 49 -17.57 15.36 29.56
C HIS A 49 -16.63 14.21 29.97
N LEU A 50 -15.41 14.16 29.44
CA LEU A 50 -14.43 13.14 29.82
C LEU A 50 -13.96 13.31 31.27
N SER A 51 -13.79 14.55 31.73
CA SER A 51 -13.43 14.87 33.12
C SER A 51 -14.52 14.55 34.13
N LEU A 52 -15.79 14.77 33.77
CA LEU A 52 -16.93 14.39 34.60
C LEU A 52 -17.14 12.85 34.62
N PHE A 53 -16.92 12.16 33.52
CA PHE A 53 -17.06 10.70 33.44
C PHE A 53 -16.05 9.97 34.30
N LEU A 54 -14.80 10.46 34.35
CA LEU A 54 -13.74 9.91 35.22
C LEU A 54 -13.97 10.18 36.69
N PHE A 55 -14.69 11.25 37.05
CA PHE A 55 -15.01 11.59 38.44
C PHE A 55 -16.15 10.71 39.02
N PHE A 56 -17.09 10.25 38.20
CA PHE A 56 -18.20 9.39 38.62
C PHE A 56 -17.83 7.90 38.70
N CYS A 57 -16.85 7.42 37.97
CA CYS A 57 -16.41 6.03 38.00
C CYS A 57 -15.51 5.67 39.19
N GLN A 58 -14.96 6.61 39.93
CA GLN A 58 -14.11 6.34 41.09
C GLN A 58 -14.85 6.23 42.44
N GLY A 59 -16.16 6.40 42.47
CA GLY A 59 -16.95 6.49 43.72
C GLY A 59 -17.55 5.21 44.27
N HIS A 60 -17.62 4.10 43.52
CA HIS A 60 -18.22 2.87 44.00
C HIS A 60 -17.42 1.61 43.61
N LEU A 61 -16.62 1.12 44.56
CA LEU A 61 -16.07 -0.24 44.53
C LEU A 61 -17.22 -1.22 44.77
N CYS A 62 -17.67 -1.93 43.77
CA CYS A 62 -18.58 -3.06 43.91
C CYS A 62 -17.77 -4.33 44.18
N ALA A 63 -17.87 -4.84 45.43
CA ALA A 63 -17.11 -5.96 45.97
C ALA A 63 -17.65 -7.36 45.60
N LEU A 64 -18.42 -7.48 44.51
CA LEU A 64 -19.09 -8.76 44.18
C LEU A 64 -19.01 -9.04 42.65
N CYS A 65 -17.79 -9.27 42.15
CA CYS A 65 -17.69 -9.97 40.86
C CYS A 65 -16.29 -10.58 40.64
N PRO A 66 -16.12 -11.91 40.64
CA PRO A 66 -14.83 -12.58 40.50
C PRO A 66 -14.41 -12.84 39.03
N HIS A 67 -15.16 -12.39 38.04
CA HIS A 67 -14.80 -12.62 36.64
C HIS A 67 -14.68 -11.30 35.86
N ARG A 68 -13.55 -11.11 35.19
CA ARG A 68 -13.19 -9.96 34.38
C ARG A 68 -14.13 -9.82 33.17
N GLY A 69 -15.10 -8.92 33.26
CA GLY A 69 -15.97 -8.49 32.17
C GLY A 69 -16.70 -7.20 32.58
N PHE A 70 -16.55 -6.15 31.78
CA PHE A 70 -17.25 -4.89 32.02
C PHE A 70 -18.76 -5.08 31.74
N CYS A 71 -19.62 -4.90 32.73
CA CYS A 71 -21.05 -4.81 32.55
C CYS A 71 -21.49 -3.33 32.58
N ALA A 72 -22.20 -2.89 31.56
CA ALA A 72 -22.95 -1.63 31.61
C ALA A 72 -24.33 -1.88 32.21
N VAL A 73 -24.70 -1.13 33.25
CA VAL A 73 -26.05 -1.18 33.85
C VAL A 73 -26.84 0.01 33.32
N SER A 74 -27.93 -0.27 32.60
CA SER A 74 -28.93 0.72 32.22
C SER A 74 -30.16 0.58 33.12
N LEU A 75 -30.52 1.64 33.83
CA LEU A 75 -31.73 1.71 34.64
C LEU A 75 -32.90 2.12 33.74
N CYS A 76 -33.76 1.21 33.37
CA CYS A 76 -35.08 1.52 32.87
C CYS A 76 -36.13 1.29 34.00
N LYS A 77 -37.13 2.17 34.07
CA LYS A 77 -38.17 2.04 35.13
C LYS A 77 -38.73 0.63 35.11
N ASP A 78 -38.59 -0.04 36.26
CA ASP A 78 -39.23 -1.31 36.64
C ASP A 78 -38.67 -2.65 36.17
N ALA A 79 -37.41 -2.74 35.59
CA ALA A 79 -36.76 -4.06 35.46
C ALA A 79 -35.24 -3.96 35.25
N LEU A 80 -34.49 -4.84 35.93
CA LEU A 80 -33.04 -5.04 35.69
C LEU A 80 -32.87 -6.02 34.52
N VAL A 81 -32.44 -5.49 33.37
CA VAL A 81 -32.11 -6.30 32.18
C VAL A 81 -30.60 -6.35 32.03
N PHE A 82 -30.00 -7.54 32.12
CA PHE A 82 -28.59 -7.76 31.79
C PHE A 82 -28.44 -7.91 30.28
N ILE A 83 -27.75 -6.98 29.65
CA ILE A 83 -27.38 -7.08 28.24
C ILE A 83 -25.91 -7.51 28.17
N PRO A 84 -25.56 -8.64 27.55
CA PRO A 84 -24.16 -9.03 27.37
C PRO A 84 -23.47 -8.01 26.46
N ALA A 85 -22.32 -7.50 26.88
CA ALA A 85 -21.54 -6.53 26.14
C ALA A 85 -21.03 -7.15 24.84
N LYS A 86 -21.46 -6.64 23.70
CA LYS A 86 -20.80 -6.88 22.41
C LYS A 86 -19.54 -6.04 22.33
N PRO A 87 -18.43 -6.55 21.75
CA PRO A 87 -17.22 -5.76 21.61
C PRO A 87 -17.49 -4.52 20.71
N VAL A 88 -17.19 -3.36 21.26
CA VAL A 88 -17.31 -2.08 20.53
C VAL A 88 -15.97 -1.80 19.86
N TYR A 89 -15.96 -1.87 18.53
CA TYR A 89 -14.85 -1.33 17.73
C TYR A 89 -15.02 0.19 17.57
N TYR A 90 -14.04 0.95 18.04
CA TYR A 90 -13.99 2.39 17.79
C TYR A 90 -13.55 2.64 16.34
N GLY A 91 -14.50 2.95 15.47
CA GLY A 91 -14.23 3.54 14.16
C GLY A 91 -14.55 5.04 14.22
N TYR A 92 -13.55 5.90 14.01
CA TYR A 92 -13.78 7.32 13.80
C TYR A 92 -14.38 7.54 12.41
N SER A 93 -15.65 7.85 12.33
CA SER A 93 -16.22 8.64 11.23
C SER A 93 -17.56 9.24 11.65
N ASN A 94 -17.63 10.57 11.69
CA ASN A 94 -18.85 11.33 11.68
C ASN A 94 -19.50 11.20 10.28
N GLN A 95 -20.38 10.24 10.11
CA GLN A 95 -21.38 10.25 9.05
C GLN A 95 -22.67 9.62 9.61
N GLN A 96 -23.63 10.46 9.92
CA GLN A 96 -25.01 10.08 10.04
C GLN A 96 -25.50 9.67 8.64
N ASN A 97 -26.08 8.46 8.53
CA ASN A 97 -26.58 7.80 7.32
C ASN A 97 -25.54 7.03 6.48
N ALA A 98 -24.93 6.00 7.07
CA ALA A 98 -24.37 4.89 6.28
C ALA A 98 -25.38 3.72 6.30
N PRO A 99 -25.72 3.11 5.15
CA PRO A 99 -26.56 1.92 5.11
C PRO A 99 -25.89 0.78 5.88
N GLN A 100 -26.69 0.04 6.66
CA GLN A 100 -26.22 -1.16 7.35
C GLN A 100 -25.65 -2.13 6.30
N LYS A 101 -24.35 -2.44 6.39
CA LYS A 101 -23.71 -3.44 5.53
C LYS A 101 -24.42 -4.77 5.72
N THR A 102 -25.13 -5.23 4.70
CA THR A 102 -25.61 -6.60 4.63
C THR A 102 -24.39 -7.51 4.48
N ALA A 103 -23.94 -8.10 5.59
CA ALA A 103 -22.92 -9.12 5.55
C ALA A 103 -23.50 -10.33 4.81
N VAL A 104 -22.91 -10.72 3.71
CA VAL A 104 -23.24 -11.99 3.04
C VAL A 104 -22.68 -13.08 3.97
N LEU A 105 -23.58 -13.69 4.73
CA LEU A 105 -23.25 -14.79 5.64
C LEU A 105 -23.38 -16.11 4.86
N CYS A 106 -22.27 -16.78 4.61
CA CYS A 106 -22.29 -18.16 4.13
C CYS A 106 -22.42 -19.08 5.36
N ASP A 107 -23.51 -19.82 5.45
CA ASP A 107 -23.68 -20.87 6.45
C ASP A 107 -22.84 -22.08 6.03
N THR A 108 -21.82 -22.42 6.83
CA THR A 108 -20.97 -23.62 6.58
C THR A 108 -21.58 -24.90 7.16
N GLY A 109 -22.79 -24.86 7.75
CA GLY A 109 -23.42 -26.01 8.43
C GLY A 109 -22.77 -26.38 9.76
N LYS A 110 -21.74 -25.62 10.21
CA LYS A 110 -21.03 -25.83 11.49
C LYS A 110 -21.26 -24.71 12.52
N GLY A 111 -22.20 -23.79 12.25
CA GLY A 111 -22.48 -22.66 13.14
C GLY A 111 -21.41 -21.55 13.13
N GLU A 112 -20.39 -21.65 12.27
CA GLU A 112 -19.40 -20.60 12.05
C GLU A 112 -19.82 -19.71 10.87
N PHE A 113 -20.07 -18.44 11.14
CA PHE A 113 -20.34 -17.46 10.09
C PHE A 113 -19.02 -16.92 9.55
N ILE A 114 -18.62 -17.36 8.38
CA ILE A 114 -17.47 -16.80 7.66
C ILE A 114 -17.99 -15.66 6.79
N MET A 115 -17.54 -14.43 7.06
CA MET A 115 -17.74 -13.32 6.12
C MET A 115 -16.93 -13.60 4.86
N ALA A 116 -17.61 -13.72 3.72
CA ALA A 116 -16.94 -13.81 2.43
C ALA A 116 -16.06 -12.58 2.21
N ARG A 117 -14.81 -12.80 1.78
CA ARG A 117 -13.90 -11.69 1.46
C ARG A 117 -14.44 -10.93 0.25
N VAL A 118 -14.43 -9.59 0.34
CA VAL A 118 -14.77 -8.72 -0.79
C VAL A 118 -13.71 -8.82 -1.89
N TYR A 119 -14.08 -8.59 -3.15
CA TYR A 119 -13.15 -8.41 -4.25
C TYR A 119 -12.59 -6.99 -4.22
N ASN A 120 -11.35 -6.84 -3.75
CA ASN A 120 -10.70 -5.53 -3.60
C ASN A 120 -9.91 -5.17 -4.86
N PHE A 121 -10.42 -4.23 -5.66
CA PHE A 121 -9.79 -3.71 -6.87
C PHE A 121 -8.89 -2.49 -6.61
N SER A 122 -8.43 -2.30 -5.38
CA SER A 122 -7.54 -1.18 -5.02
C SER A 122 -6.23 -1.21 -5.81
N ALA A 123 -5.77 -0.04 -6.22
CA ALA A 123 -4.49 0.12 -6.90
C ALA A 123 -3.25 0.00 -6.00
N GLY A 124 -3.47 -0.16 -4.70
CA GLY A 124 -2.46 -0.34 -3.65
C GLY A 124 -2.80 0.49 -2.40
N PRO A 125 -2.76 -0.14 -1.20
CA PRO A 125 -2.54 -1.58 -0.96
C PRO A 125 -3.60 -2.46 -1.63
N SER A 126 -3.16 -3.57 -2.23
CA SER A 126 -4.02 -4.49 -2.97
C SER A 126 -4.36 -5.76 -2.19
N MET A 127 -5.08 -6.68 -2.82
CA MET A 127 -5.29 -8.02 -2.26
C MET A 127 -3.95 -8.75 -2.07
N LEU A 128 -3.91 -9.61 -1.04
CA LEU A 128 -2.88 -10.62 -0.87
C LEU A 128 -3.51 -12.02 -1.06
N PRO A 129 -2.74 -13.03 -1.51
CA PRO A 129 -3.25 -14.39 -1.64
C PRO A 129 -3.79 -14.90 -0.31
N GLU A 130 -4.98 -15.50 -0.31
CA GLU A 130 -5.62 -15.93 0.92
C GLU A 130 -4.82 -17.01 1.65
N LYS A 131 -4.17 -17.92 0.91
CA LYS A 131 -3.26 -18.92 1.48
C LYS A 131 -2.13 -18.27 2.27
N VAL A 132 -1.54 -17.19 1.74
CA VAL A 132 -0.49 -16.41 2.43
C VAL A 132 -1.02 -15.76 3.70
N LEU A 133 -2.21 -15.17 3.65
CA LEU A 133 -2.83 -14.55 4.82
C LEU A 133 -3.17 -15.58 5.91
N LYS A 134 -3.65 -16.77 5.53
CA LYS A 134 -3.92 -17.87 6.48
C LYS A 134 -2.64 -18.38 7.14
N GLN A 135 -1.55 -18.51 6.39
CA GLN A 135 -0.26 -18.87 6.94
C GLN A 135 0.25 -17.80 7.91
N ALA A 136 0.23 -16.53 7.52
CA ALA A 136 0.61 -15.41 8.37
C ALA A 136 -0.26 -15.32 9.64
N GLN A 137 -1.56 -15.65 9.56
CA GLN A 137 -2.45 -15.74 10.71
C GLN A 137 -2.05 -16.88 11.66
N ALA A 138 -1.71 -18.04 11.13
CA ALA A 138 -1.28 -19.19 11.94
C ALA A 138 0.05 -18.92 12.67
N GLU A 139 0.96 -18.18 12.04
CA GLU A 139 2.29 -17.84 12.57
C GLU A 139 2.31 -16.46 13.27
N LEU A 140 1.15 -15.81 13.47
CA LEU A 140 1.09 -14.42 13.95
C LEU A 140 1.64 -14.26 15.37
N LEU A 141 1.35 -15.21 16.26
CA LEU A 141 1.81 -15.18 17.66
C LEU A 141 3.16 -15.85 17.82
N GLU A 142 3.42 -16.90 17.04
CA GLU A 142 4.64 -17.70 17.15
C GLU A 142 5.10 -18.15 15.77
N TYR A 143 6.30 -17.71 15.38
CA TYR A 143 6.95 -18.14 14.15
C TYR A 143 7.86 -19.34 14.40
N GLY A 144 7.52 -20.49 13.82
CA GLY A 144 8.28 -21.74 13.98
C GLY A 144 8.44 -22.13 15.43
N ASP A 145 9.69 -22.28 15.88
CA ASP A 145 10.06 -22.62 17.28
C ASP A 145 10.59 -21.41 18.06
N SER A 146 10.31 -20.20 17.59
CA SER A 146 10.90 -18.97 18.15
C SER A 146 10.24 -18.54 19.47
N GLY A 147 9.01 -18.98 19.76
CA GLY A 147 8.21 -18.54 20.90
C GLY A 147 7.77 -17.07 20.81
N GLN A 148 7.87 -16.43 19.63
CA GLN A 148 7.55 -15.02 19.44
C GLN A 148 7.05 -14.74 18.02
N SER A 149 6.32 -13.63 17.86
CA SER A 149 5.89 -13.11 16.56
C SER A 149 7.08 -12.56 15.77
N VAL A 150 7.01 -12.67 14.43
CA VAL A 150 7.96 -11.96 13.56
C VAL A 150 7.98 -10.45 13.81
N MET A 151 6.83 -9.88 14.25
CA MET A 151 6.71 -8.43 14.50
C MET A 151 7.52 -7.95 15.73
N GLU A 152 7.83 -8.84 16.66
CA GLU A 152 8.52 -8.51 17.92
C GLU A 152 9.91 -9.14 18.03
N MET A 153 10.30 -10.02 17.09
CA MET A 153 11.61 -10.64 17.14
C MET A 153 12.73 -9.67 16.74
N SER A 154 13.88 -9.82 17.37
CA SER A 154 15.07 -9.07 16.98
C SER A 154 15.46 -9.39 15.54
N HIS A 155 15.69 -8.35 14.73
CA HIS A 155 16.23 -8.50 13.38
C HIS A 155 17.65 -9.11 13.34
N ARG A 156 18.32 -9.26 14.49
CA ARG A 156 19.64 -9.91 14.65
C ARG A 156 19.51 -11.35 15.17
N SER A 157 18.30 -11.86 15.34
CA SER A 157 18.07 -13.24 15.74
C SER A 157 18.35 -14.20 14.58
N LYS A 158 18.69 -15.44 14.92
CA LYS A 158 18.89 -16.51 13.92
C LYS A 158 17.64 -16.76 13.06
N TRP A 159 16.46 -16.56 13.62
CA TRP A 159 15.19 -16.73 12.89
C TRP A 159 14.96 -15.65 11.85
N PHE A 160 15.19 -14.37 12.22
CA PHE A 160 15.02 -13.30 11.25
C PHE A 160 16.13 -13.30 10.18
N ASP A 161 17.36 -13.63 10.55
CA ASP A 161 18.45 -13.85 9.58
C ASP A 161 18.07 -14.91 8.53
N ALA A 162 17.44 -16.01 8.99
CA ALA A 162 16.93 -17.03 8.07
C ALA A 162 15.79 -16.51 7.18
N ILE A 163 14.84 -15.71 7.74
CA ILE A 163 13.73 -15.13 6.98
C ILE A 163 14.22 -14.22 5.87
N ILE A 164 15.11 -13.26 6.17
CA ILE A 164 15.55 -12.28 5.18
C ILE A 164 16.41 -12.94 4.08
N LYS A 165 17.30 -13.86 4.43
CA LYS A 165 18.12 -14.60 3.48
C LYS A 165 17.30 -15.50 2.56
N ASP A 166 16.34 -16.23 3.11
CA ASP A 166 15.42 -17.07 2.33
C ASP A 166 14.52 -16.24 1.42
N THR A 167 14.04 -15.08 1.90
CA THR A 167 13.26 -14.15 1.10
C THR A 167 14.06 -13.61 -0.09
N GLU A 168 15.31 -13.17 0.13
CA GLU A 168 16.19 -12.72 -0.96
C GLU A 168 16.51 -13.86 -1.94
N ALA A 169 16.89 -15.03 -1.43
CA ALA A 169 17.21 -16.18 -2.26
C ALA A 169 16.00 -16.61 -3.11
N THR A 170 14.80 -16.59 -2.56
CA THR A 170 13.58 -16.92 -3.31
C THR A 170 13.28 -15.85 -4.37
N LEU A 171 13.43 -14.55 -4.05
CA LEU A 171 13.27 -13.49 -5.05
C LEU A 171 14.27 -13.65 -6.21
N ARG A 172 15.53 -13.97 -5.90
CA ARG A 172 16.55 -14.24 -6.93
C ARG A 172 16.18 -15.40 -7.83
N ARG A 173 15.68 -16.51 -7.27
CA ARG A 173 15.21 -17.65 -8.08
C ARG A 173 13.99 -17.31 -8.93
N VAL A 174 12.98 -16.69 -8.33
CA VAL A 174 11.72 -16.35 -9.02
C VAL A 174 11.93 -15.39 -10.19
N MET A 175 12.85 -14.43 -10.06
CA MET A 175 13.13 -13.42 -11.08
C MET A 175 14.39 -13.71 -11.91
N ASN A 176 15.13 -14.80 -11.66
CA ASN A 176 16.42 -15.10 -12.28
C ASN A 176 17.42 -13.93 -12.16
N ILE A 177 17.56 -13.37 -10.93
CA ILE A 177 18.47 -12.25 -10.68
C ILE A 177 19.91 -12.72 -10.70
N PRO A 178 20.80 -12.19 -11.59
CA PRO A 178 22.20 -12.55 -11.65
C PRO A 178 22.98 -12.14 -10.39
N ASP A 179 24.14 -12.79 -10.15
CA ASP A 179 24.96 -12.55 -8.96
C ASP A 179 25.58 -11.15 -8.91
N ASN A 180 25.75 -10.49 -10.07
CA ASN A 180 26.25 -9.12 -10.18
C ASN A 180 25.17 -8.05 -9.92
N TYR A 181 24.09 -8.43 -9.23
CA TYR A 181 23.06 -7.52 -8.72
C TYR A 181 22.92 -7.67 -7.21
N LYS A 182 22.74 -6.56 -6.51
CA LYS A 182 22.35 -6.53 -5.10
C LYS A 182 20.84 -6.35 -4.97
N VAL A 183 20.27 -7.04 -4.00
CA VAL A 183 18.85 -6.90 -3.64
C VAL A 183 18.76 -6.21 -2.30
N GLY A 184 17.96 -5.16 -2.20
CA GLY A 184 17.77 -4.41 -0.95
C GLY A 184 16.31 -4.24 -0.56
N PHE A 185 16.05 -4.35 0.75
CA PHE A 185 14.76 -4.13 1.39
C PHE A 185 14.81 -2.80 2.12
N PHE A 186 14.08 -1.78 1.63
CA PHE A 186 14.14 -0.40 2.12
C PHE A 186 12.85 -0.03 2.83
N GLN A 187 12.97 0.60 3.99
CA GLN A 187 11.82 1.24 4.65
C GLN A 187 11.21 2.32 3.75
N GLY A 188 9.90 2.54 3.85
CA GLY A 188 9.20 3.52 3.03
C GLY A 188 8.48 2.91 1.84
N GLY A 189 8.49 3.58 0.68
CA GLY A 189 7.82 3.13 -0.53
C GLY A 189 8.56 3.58 -1.78
N ALA A 190 8.02 3.23 -2.97
CA ALA A 190 8.63 3.57 -4.26
C ALA A 190 8.85 5.09 -4.45
N THR A 191 8.03 5.94 -3.82
CA THR A 191 8.21 7.39 -3.89
C THR A 191 9.53 7.86 -3.27
N GLN A 192 10.03 7.18 -2.23
CA GLN A 192 11.35 7.48 -1.68
C GLN A 192 12.47 7.17 -2.68
N GLN A 193 12.27 6.14 -3.53
CA GLN A 193 13.23 5.79 -4.56
C GLN A 193 13.38 6.89 -5.64
N PHE A 194 12.37 7.75 -5.83
CA PHE A 194 12.48 8.92 -6.71
C PHE A 194 13.61 9.87 -6.31
N ALA A 195 13.91 9.97 -5.02
CA ALA A 195 15.05 10.72 -4.49
C ALA A 195 16.33 9.86 -4.42
N MET A 196 16.20 8.58 -4.01
CA MET A 196 17.37 7.71 -3.84
C MET A 196 18.07 7.44 -5.17
N VAL A 197 17.32 7.24 -6.26
CA VAL A 197 17.89 7.01 -7.60
C VAL A 197 18.84 8.14 -8.02
N PRO A 198 18.41 9.41 -8.11
CA PRO A 198 19.33 10.49 -8.51
C PRO A 198 20.46 10.71 -7.50
N LEU A 199 20.23 10.59 -6.20
CA LEU A 199 21.27 10.72 -5.17
C LEU A 199 22.41 9.72 -5.33
N ASN A 200 22.13 8.52 -5.86
CA ASN A 200 23.13 7.46 -6.00
C ASN A 200 23.67 7.32 -7.42
N PHE A 201 22.90 7.64 -8.46
CA PHE A 201 23.24 7.32 -9.83
C PHE A 201 23.46 8.54 -10.75
N MET A 202 23.15 9.77 -10.34
CA MET A 202 23.29 10.95 -11.20
C MET A 202 24.74 11.47 -11.24
N THR A 203 25.64 10.61 -11.72
CA THR A 203 27.10 10.82 -11.69
C THR A 203 27.60 11.86 -12.70
N THR A 204 26.91 12.03 -13.83
CA THR A 204 27.26 13.03 -14.87
C THR A 204 26.47 14.34 -14.68
N GLY A 205 25.66 14.43 -13.63
CA GLY A 205 24.82 15.60 -13.35
C GLY A 205 23.55 15.68 -14.20
N LYS A 206 23.28 14.74 -15.11
CA LYS A 206 22.08 14.71 -15.96
C LYS A 206 21.51 13.32 -16.14
N ALA A 207 20.18 13.22 -16.39
CA ALA A 207 19.49 11.95 -16.63
C ALA A 207 18.28 12.15 -17.57
N ASP A 208 17.96 11.10 -18.33
CA ASP A 208 16.84 11.06 -19.26
C ASP A 208 15.61 10.40 -18.63
N TYR A 209 14.44 11.01 -18.83
CA TYR A 209 13.17 10.52 -18.31
C TYR A 209 12.13 10.38 -19.41
N LEU A 210 11.44 9.23 -19.46
CA LEU A 210 10.22 9.05 -20.25
C LEU A 210 9.00 9.30 -19.35
N VAL A 211 8.27 10.38 -19.65
CA VAL A 211 7.08 10.77 -18.86
C VAL A 211 5.82 10.22 -19.51
N THR A 212 5.48 8.99 -19.14
CA THR A 212 4.32 8.25 -19.65
C THR A 212 3.15 8.18 -18.67
N GLY A 213 3.25 8.89 -17.54
CA GLY A 213 2.21 8.93 -16.52
C GLY A 213 2.57 9.84 -15.34
N ASN A 214 1.72 9.84 -14.32
CA ASN A 214 1.91 10.70 -13.16
C ASN A 214 3.15 10.34 -12.34
N PHE A 215 3.42 9.04 -12.12
CA PHE A 215 4.56 8.63 -11.28
C PHE A 215 5.90 8.89 -11.96
N SER A 216 6.03 8.65 -13.26
CA SER A 216 7.23 9.06 -14.01
C SER A 216 7.44 10.58 -14.00
N ASN A 217 6.36 11.38 -14.07
CA ASN A 217 6.44 12.83 -13.93
C ASN A 217 6.88 13.26 -12.51
N LEU A 218 6.40 12.59 -11.46
CA LEU A 218 6.84 12.87 -10.09
C LEU A 218 8.30 12.47 -9.87
N ALA A 219 8.74 11.35 -10.42
CA ALA A 219 10.14 10.92 -10.37
C ALA A 219 11.06 11.91 -11.08
N ALA A 220 10.69 12.39 -12.28
CA ALA A 220 11.44 13.41 -12.99
C ALA A 220 11.55 14.75 -12.22
N LYS A 221 10.44 15.18 -11.59
CA LYS A 221 10.43 16.40 -10.76
C LYS A 221 11.29 16.25 -9.50
N GLU A 222 11.32 15.06 -8.91
CA GLU A 222 12.17 14.81 -7.74
C GLU A 222 13.64 14.80 -8.15
N ALA A 223 13.99 14.12 -9.24
CA ALA A 223 15.35 14.08 -9.78
C ALA A 223 15.90 15.45 -10.16
N ALA A 224 15.05 16.35 -10.68
CA ALA A 224 15.43 17.72 -11.02
C ALA A 224 15.93 18.57 -9.83
N LYS A 225 15.79 18.09 -8.59
CA LYS A 225 16.39 18.72 -7.41
C LYS A 225 17.88 18.40 -7.26
N PHE A 226 18.37 17.38 -7.95
CA PHE A 226 19.72 16.84 -7.81
C PHE A 226 20.58 17.04 -9.06
N GLY A 227 19.98 17.35 -10.21
CA GLY A 227 20.70 17.59 -11.46
C GLY A 227 19.76 17.93 -12.62
N GLU A 228 20.30 17.96 -13.82
CA GLU A 228 19.54 18.23 -15.05
C GLU A 228 18.69 17.00 -15.42
N VAL A 229 17.42 17.24 -15.76
CA VAL A 229 16.48 16.19 -16.19
C VAL A 229 15.98 16.50 -17.58
N ASN A 230 16.31 15.65 -18.54
CA ASN A 230 15.80 15.70 -19.90
C ASN A 230 14.51 14.87 -19.99
N ILE A 231 13.39 15.49 -20.35
CA ILE A 231 12.19 14.76 -20.73
C ILE A 231 12.30 14.39 -22.19
N VAL A 232 12.90 13.21 -22.48
CA VAL A 232 13.19 12.78 -23.84
C VAL A 232 11.95 12.32 -24.62
N ALA A 233 10.91 11.91 -23.92
CA ALA A 233 9.59 11.61 -24.50
C ALA A 233 8.47 11.74 -23.48
N SER A 234 7.26 12.05 -23.97
CA SER A 234 6.06 12.10 -23.13
C SER A 234 4.82 11.76 -23.96
N SER A 235 3.88 11.03 -23.37
CA SER A 235 2.55 10.79 -23.94
C SER A 235 1.45 11.66 -23.33
N LYS A 236 1.83 12.79 -22.72
CA LYS A 236 0.89 13.73 -22.10
C LYS A 236 -0.07 14.38 -23.11
N ASP A 237 0.35 14.51 -24.36
CA ASP A 237 -0.45 15.03 -25.49
C ASP A 237 -1.77 14.29 -25.68
N LYS A 238 -1.78 12.95 -25.45
CA LYS A 238 -2.98 12.13 -25.48
C LYS A 238 -3.36 11.61 -24.09
N ASN A 239 -3.15 12.40 -23.06
CA ASN A 239 -3.49 12.06 -21.68
C ASN A 239 -2.96 10.67 -21.22
N PHE A 240 -1.74 10.33 -21.66
CA PHE A 240 -1.03 9.09 -21.31
C PHE A 240 -1.74 7.79 -21.72
N THR A 241 -2.49 7.81 -22.83
CA THR A 241 -3.19 6.63 -23.35
C THR A 241 -2.33 5.72 -24.24
N TYR A 242 -1.07 6.10 -24.47
CA TYR A 242 -0.09 5.32 -25.23
C TYR A 242 1.31 5.41 -24.62
N ILE A 243 2.23 4.59 -25.11
CA ILE A 243 3.67 4.68 -24.82
C ILE A 243 4.38 5.13 -26.10
N PRO A 244 5.23 6.16 -26.05
CA PRO A 244 6.06 6.56 -27.19
C PRO A 244 6.92 5.41 -27.70
N ASP A 245 7.19 5.36 -29.02
CA ASP A 245 8.11 4.38 -29.59
C ASP A 245 9.53 4.61 -29.04
N VAL A 246 9.96 3.71 -28.17
CA VAL A 246 11.25 3.80 -27.45
C VAL A 246 12.46 3.74 -28.40
N ASN A 247 12.30 3.18 -29.61
CA ASN A 247 13.35 3.05 -30.60
C ASN A 247 13.50 4.32 -31.47
N ALA A 248 12.50 5.20 -31.47
CA ALA A 248 12.50 6.46 -32.22
C ALA A 248 12.96 7.66 -31.36
N ILE A 249 13.29 7.46 -30.09
CA ILE A 249 13.70 8.53 -29.16
C ILE A 249 15.19 8.80 -29.29
N ASN A 250 15.55 10.08 -29.34
CA ASN A 250 16.94 10.50 -29.25
C ASN A 250 17.37 10.63 -27.78
N TYR A 251 18.03 9.60 -27.26
CA TYR A 251 18.57 9.59 -25.89
C TYR A 251 19.91 10.29 -25.80
N ASP A 252 20.17 10.93 -24.66
CA ASP A 252 21.48 11.50 -24.37
C ASP A 252 22.47 10.39 -23.96
N LYS A 253 23.50 10.16 -24.75
CA LYS A 253 24.53 9.13 -24.49
C LYS A 253 25.40 9.44 -23.27
N ASP A 254 25.41 10.69 -22.81
CA ASP A 254 26.13 11.11 -21.60
C ASP A 254 25.20 11.18 -20.39
N ALA A 255 23.94 10.77 -20.49
CA ALA A 255 23.06 10.69 -19.37
C ALA A 255 23.54 9.63 -18.35
N SER A 256 23.44 9.93 -17.07
CA SER A 256 23.78 9.00 -15.99
C SER A 256 22.90 7.74 -16.02
N TYR A 257 21.64 7.90 -16.44
CA TYR A 257 20.67 6.81 -16.58
C TYR A 257 19.45 7.30 -17.39
N ILE A 258 18.68 6.31 -17.87
CA ILE A 258 17.33 6.52 -18.43
C ILE A 258 16.32 6.01 -17.41
N HIS A 259 15.26 6.76 -17.10
CA HIS A 259 14.22 6.37 -16.16
C HIS A 259 12.87 6.15 -16.85
N ILE A 260 12.22 5.03 -16.50
CA ILE A 260 10.84 4.70 -16.90
C ILE A 260 9.99 4.28 -15.71
N CYS A 261 8.68 4.51 -15.80
CA CYS A 261 7.67 3.84 -15.00
C CYS A 261 7.00 2.79 -15.90
N GLN A 262 7.37 1.53 -15.74
CA GLN A 262 7.10 0.48 -16.73
C GLN A 262 5.61 0.11 -16.85
N ASN A 263 4.82 0.34 -15.80
CA ASN A 263 3.37 0.23 -15.80
C ASN A 263 2.74 1.42 -15.10
N ASN A 264 1.88 2.14 -15.80
CA ASN A 264 1.24 3.37 -15.32
C ASN A 264 -0.08 3.06 -14.61
N THR A 265 -0.01 2.87 -13.31
CA THR A 265 -1.13 2.49 -12.42
C THR A 265 -2.38 3.35 -12.57
N ILE A 266 -2.22 4.65 -12.86
CA ILE A 266 -3.32 5.63 -12.94
C ILE A 266 -4.01 5.59 -14.30
N PHE A 267 -3.22 5.45 -15.38
CA PHE A 267 -3.69 5.60 -16.74
C PHE A 267 -3.94 4.27 -17.45
N GLY A 268 -3.43 3.16 -16.90
CA GLY A 268 -3.65 1.82 -17.45
C GLY A 268 -2.76 1.46 -18.63
N THR A 269 -1.65 2.19 -18.87
CA THR A 269 -0.67 1.88 -19.91
C THR A 269 0.52 1.09 -19.37
N GLN A 270 1.10 0.22 -20.19
CA GLN A 270 2.27 -0.59 -19.89
C GLN A 270 3.25 -0.59 -21.05
N PHE A 271 4.55 -0.53 -20.77
CA PHE A 271 5.59 -0.70 -21.77
C PHE A 271 5.59 -2.14 -22.31
N VAL A 272 5.58 -2.27 -23.64
CA VAL A 272 5.76 -3.54 -24.37
C VAL A 272 7.25 -3.78 -24.59
N GLU A 273 7.96 -2.75 -24.98
CA GLU A 273 9.41 -2.70 -25.18
C GLU A 273 10.01 -1.65 -24.25
N VAL A 274 11.26 -1.82 -23.85
CA VAL A 274 11.98 -0.87 -23.00
C VAL A 274 13.21 -0.32 -23.71
N PRO A 275 13.60 0.94 -23.41
CA PRO A 275 14.78 1.54 -24.02
C PRO A 275 16.03 0.69 -23.74
N GLN A 276 16.92 0.61 -24.72
CA GLN A 276 18.26 0.03 -24.58
C GLN A 276 19.24 0.97 -25.27
N VAL A 277 20.07 1.65 -24.50
CA VAL A 277 21.10 2.57 -24.97
C VAL A 277 22.44 2.09 -24.46
N GLU A 278 23.38 1.87 -25.37
CA GLU A 278 24.72 1.42 -25.00
C GLU A 278 25.41 2.40 -24.06
N GLY A 279 25.93 1.89 -22.95
CA GLY A 279 26.62 2.68 -21.93
C GLY A 279 25.71 3.43 -20.95
N VAL A 280 24.38 3.55 -21.22
CA VAL A 280 23.45 4.27 -20.34
C VAL A 280 22.52 3.27 -19.63
N PRO A 281 22.62 3.11 -18.30
CA PRO A 281 21.81 2.15 -17.57
C PRO A 281 20.32 2.58 -17.55
N LEU A 282 19.43 1.57 -17.69
CA LEU A 282 17.99 1.75 -17.53
C LEU A 282 17.59 1.57 -16.07
N VAL A 283 16.87 2.55 -15.53
CA VAL A 283 16.24 2.52 -14.20
C VAL A 283 14.72 2.43 -14.36
N ALA A 284 14.10 1.46 -13.72
CA ALA A 284 12.66 1.21 -13.88
C ALA A 284 11.90 1.15 -12.55
N ASP A 285 10.82 1.96 -12.44
CA ASP A 285 9.75 1.73 -11.48
C ASP A 285 8.84 0.62 -11.99
N MET A 286 8.89 -0.53 -11.35
CA MET A 286 8.03 -1.68 -11.67
C MET A 286 6.92 -1.91 -10.63
N SER A 287 6.63 -0.97 -9.74
CA SER A 287 5.74 -1.15 -8.59
C SER A 287 4.41 -1.82 -8.93
N SER A 288 3.81 -1.51 -10.07
CA SER A 288 2.48 -2.04 -10.42
C SER A 288 2.47 -3.19 -11.41
N MET A 289 3.66 -3.75 -11.72
CA MET A 289 3.75 -4.91 -12.62
C MET A 289 4.77 -5.96 -12.17
N ILE A 290 5.62 -5.64 -11.19
CA ILE A 290 6.62 -6.61 -10.71
C ILE A 290 5.95 -7.94 -10.34
N LEU A 291 6.62 -9.05 -10.61
CA LEU A 291 6.15 -10.42 -10.37
C LEU A 291 4.86 -10.80 -11.12
N SER A 292 4.39 -10.00 -12.07
CA SER A 292 3.21 -10.34 -12.89
C SER A 292 3.54 -11.20 -14.12
N LYS A 293 4.79 -11.15 -14.54
CA LYS A 293 5.36 -11.90 -15.68
C LYS A 293 6.88 -11.98 -15.55
N PRO A 294 7.56 -12.86 -16.30
CA PRO A 294 9.01 -12.87 -16.41
C PRO A 294 9.55 -11.53 -16.91
N VAL A 295 10.66 -11.10 -16.32
CA VAL A 295 11.41 -9.90 -16.70
C VAL A 295 12.86 -10.29 -16.85
N ASP A 296 13.49 -9.90 -17.95
CA ASP A 296 14.94 -10.02 -18.11
C ASP A 296 15.63 -8.91 -17.32
N VAL A 297 16.11 -9.25 -16.13
CA VAL A 297 16.75 -8.31 -15.19
C VAL A 297 18.01 -7.69 -15.81
N THR A 298 18.69 -8.38 -16.72
CA THR A 298 19.94 -7.91 -17.33
C THR A 298 19.78 -6.65 -18.19
N LYS A 299 18.58 -6.35 -18.62
CA LYS A 299 18.24 -5.11 -19.35
C LYS A 299 18.23 -3.83 -18.49
N TYR A 300 18.36 -3.98 -17.18
CA TYR A 300 18.22 -2.87 -16.24
C TYR A 300 19.48 -2.68 -15.41
N GLY A 301 19.87 -1.45 -15.20
CA GLY A 301 20.84 -1.10 -14.18
C GLY A 301 20.23 -1.11 -12.78
N CYS A 302 18.96 -0.66 -12.68
CA CYS A 302 18.21 -0.70 -11.44
C CYS A 302 16.72 -0.95 -11.70
N ILE A 303 16.14 -1.90 -10.95
CA ILE A 303 14.69 -2.08 -10.83
C ILE A 303 14.31 -1.75 -9.40
N TYR A 304 13.30 -0.90 -9.21
CA TYR A 304 12.74 -0.69 -7.89
C TYR A 304 11.21 -0.80 -7.90
N PHE A 305 10.63 -1.13 -6.76
CA PHE A 305 9.19 -1.27 -6.62
C PHE A 305 8.70 -1.16 -5.18
N GLY A 306 7.54 -0.51 -5.01
CA GLY A 306 6.79 -0.58 -3.75
C GLY A 306 6.06 -1.90 -3.64
N VAL A 307 6.18 -2.56 -2.49
CA VAL A 307 5.69 -3.94 -2.30
C VAL A 307 4.15 -4.05 -2.20
N GLN A 308 3.44 -2.97 -1.88
CA GLN A 308 2.02 -2.95 -1.53
C GLN A 308 1.04 -3.30 -2.67
N LYS A 309 1.54 -3.67 -3.83
CA LYS A 309 0.73 -4.03 -5.00
C LYS A 309 0.71 -5.55 -5.20
N ASN A 310 1.79 -6.13 -5.71
CA ASN A 310 1.86 -7.57 -5.99
C ASN A 310 2.60 -8.40 -4.93
N VAL A 311 3.23 -7.78 -3.92
CA VAL A 311 4.30 -8.45 -3.16
C VAL A 311 3.97 -8.60 -1.67
N ALA A 312 3.61 -7.52 -0.96
CA ALA A 312 3.48 -7.52 0.50
C ALA A 312 2.57 -6.39 0.99
N PRO A 313 2.32 -6.24 2.32
CA PRO A 313 1.73 -5.04 2.88
C PRO A 313 2.56 -3.78 2.59
N ALA A 314 1.92 -2.59 2.69
CA ALA A 314 2.61 -1.31 2.56
C ALA A 314 3.68 -1.10 3.65
N GLY A 315 4.73 -0.32 3.34
CA GLY A 315 5.78 0.09 4.29
C GLY A 315 7.20 -0.23 3.81
N MET A 316 7.36 -0.89 2.66
CA MET A 316 8.64 -1.27 2.12
C MET A 316 8.73 -1.02 0.61
N ALA A 317 9.93 -0.71 0.13
CA ALA A 317 10.32 -0.83 -1.26
C ALA A 317 11.45 -1.86 -1.38
N ILE A 318 11.54 -2.51 -2.54
CA ILE A 318 12.67 -3.36 -2.90
C ILE A 318 13.37 -2.73 -4.09
N ALA A 319 14.70 -2.74 -4.09
CA ALA A 319 15.51 -2.38 -5.24
C ALA A 319 16.48 -3.51 -5.60
N ILE A 320 16.61 -3.77 -6.89
CA ILE A 320 17.55 -4.70 -7.50
C ILE A 320 18.53 -3.85 -8.29
N VAL A 321 19.76 -3.75 -7.83
CA VAL A 321 20.75 -2.79 -8.32
C VAL A 321 21.96 -3.52 -8.86
N ARG A 322 22.38 -3.23 -10.08
CA ARG A 322 23.58 -3.78 -10.69
C ARG A 322 24.84 -3.24 -9.97
N ASP A 323 25.81 -4.10 -9.70
CA ASP A 323 26.96 -3.80 -8.83
C ASP A 323 27.79 -2.60 -9.33
N ASP A 324 27.91 -2.42 -10.65
CA ASP A 324 28.66 -1.30 -11.24
C ASP A 324 28.04 0.09 -11.00
N LEU A 325 26.80 0.15 -10.56
CA LEU A 325 26.13 1.41 -10.20
C LEU A 325 26.32 1.82 -8.73
N LEU A 326 26.97 0.96 -7.94
CA LEU A 326 27.21 1.22 -6.53
C LEU A 326 28.55 1.94 -6.30
N GLY A 327 28.65 2.70 -5.19
CA GLY A 327 29.90 3.38 -4.82
C GLY A 327 30.08 4.76 -5.45
N HIS A 328 29.13 5.27 -6.20
CA HIS A 328 29.21 6.55 -6.90
C HIS A 328 28.41 7.70 -6.24
N ALA A 329 27.72 7.43 -5.16
CA ALA A 329 27.00 8.46 -4.41
C ALA A 329 27.98 9.51 -3.83
N ALA A 330 27.62 10.79 -3.88
CA ALA A 330 28.42 11.85 -3.30
C ALA A 330 28.52 11.69 -1.76
N ASP A 331 29.59 12.19 -1.15
CA ASP A 331 29.88 12.05 0.29
C ASP A 331 28.79 12.65 1.20
N ASN A 332 28.04 13.63 0.71
CA ASN A 332 26.98 14.29 1.45
C ASN A 332 25.61 13.60 1.36
N VAL A 333 25.52 12.45 0.66
CA VAL A 333 24.27 11.68 0.62
C VAL A 333 23.99 11.08 1.99
N PRO A 334 22.78 11.34 2.57
CA PRO A 334 22.43 10.80 3.88
C PRO A 334 22.56 9.28 3.92
N THR A 335 23.10 8.73 5.01
CA THR A 335 23.38 7.30 5.18
C THR A 335 22.21 6.40 4.79
N MET A 336 20.99 6.75 5.23
CA MET A 336 19.78 5.97 4.96
C MET A 336 19.22 6.16 3.52
N MET A 337 19.86 7.01 2.71
CA MET A 337 19.54 7.22 1.30
C MET A 337 20.64 6.66 0.38
N ASN A 338 21.71 6.10 0.94
CA ASN A 338 22.86 5.58 0.20
C ASN A 338 22.70 4.06 -0.03
N TYR A 339 22.54 3.66 -1.29
CA TYR A 339 22.41 2.25 -1.67
C TYR A 339 23.61 1.42 -1.25
N THR A 340 24.82 1.93 -1.46
CA THR A 340 26.05 1.19 -1.10
C THR A 340 26.10 0.83 0.38
N THR A 341 25.73 1.78 1.25
CA THR A 341 25.69 1.56 2.69
C THR A 341 24.64 0.54 3.09
N LEU A 342 23.43 0.65 2.55
CA LEU A 342 22.31 -0.21 2.94
C LEU A 342 22.48 -1.63 2.37
N LEU A 343 22.87 -1.76 1.09
CA LEU A 343 23.09 -3.04 0.42
C LEU A 343 24.33 -3.75 0.97
N GLY A 344 25.40 -3.00 1.32
CA GLY A 344 26.62 -3.54 1.96
C GLY A 344 26.41 -4.07 3.39
N LYS A 345 25.20 -3.93 3.94
CA LYS A 345 24.77 -4.47 5.25
C LYS A 345 23.56 -5.39 5.13
N ASP A 346 23.33 -5.98 3.95
CA ASP A 346 22.22 -6.89 3.67
C ASP A 346 20.86 -6.33 4.13
N SER A 347 20.64 -5.02 3.89
CA SER A 347 19.47 -4.25 4.32
C SER A 347 19.27 -4.15 5.85
N MET A 348 20.25 -4.56 6.63
CA MET A 348 20.21 -4.57 8.11
C MET A 348 21.16 -3.54 8.74
N TYR A 349 21.42 -2.43 8.07
CA TYR A 349 22.14 -1.30 8.66
C TYR A 349 21.42 -0.79 9.94
N ASN A 350 20.11 -0.67 9.90
CA ASN A 350 19.20 -0.46 11.03
C ASN A 350 18.14 -1.58 11.03
N THR A 351 17.18 -1.54 11.95
CA THR A 351 16.07 -2.50 11.99
C THR A 351 15.24 -2.40 10.71
N PRO A 352 15.19 -3.45 9.88
CA PRO A 352 14.43 -3.45 8.65
C PRO A 352 12.92 -3.65 8.91
N PRO A 353 12.03 -3.50 7.92
CA PRO A 353 10.61 -3.76 8.07
C PRO A 353 10.30 -5.27 8.12
N CYS A 354 10.64 -5.91 9.24
CA CYS A 354 10.65 -7.37 9.44
C CYS A 354 9.39 -8.06 8.96
N TRP A 355 8.21 -7.53 9.34
CA TRP A 355 6.93 -8.10 8.92
C TRP A 355 6.71 -8.04 7.41
N CYS A 356 7.08 -6.93 6.75
CA CYS A 356 6.95 -6.82 5.29
C CYS A 356 7.90 -7.80 4.57
N ILE A 357 9.11 -8.01 5.08
CA ILE A 357 10.08 -8.97 4.52
C ILE A 357 9.55 -10.40 4.66
N TYR A 358 9.04 -10.76 5.84
CA TYR A 358 8.41 -12.06 6.07
C TYR A 358 7.23 -12.30 5.11
N MET A 359 6.31 -11.33 5.00
CA MET A 359 5.17 -11.42 4.08
C MET A 359 5.61 -11.51 2.61
N THR A 360 6.69 -10.82 2.24
CA THR A 360 7.30 -10.95 0.91
C THR A 360 7.76 -12.38 0.67
N GLY A 361 8.46 -12.99 1.62
CA GLY A 361 8.90 -14.38 1.55
C GLY A 361 7.74 -15.36 1.34
N LEU A 362 6.63 -15.17 2.07
CA LEU A 362 5.43 -16.01 1.89
C LEU A 362 4.81 -15.86 0.49
N VAL A 363 4.71 -14.63 -0.03
CA VAL A 363 4.18 -14.39 -1.39
C VAL A 363 5.10 -14.98 -2.46
N LEU A 364 6.41 -14.86 -2.32
CA LEU A 364 7.38 -15.43 -3.25
C LEU A 364 7.31 -16.97 -3.27
N LYS A 365 7.21 -17.60 -2.10
CA LYS A 365 6.99 -19.05 -2.01
C LYS A 365 5.67 -19.49 -2.63
N TYR A 366 4.61 -18.72 -2.43
CA TYR A 366 3.34 -18.95 -3.11
C TYR A 366 3.48 -18.89 -4.63
N LEU A 367 4.20 -17.89 -5.16
CA LEU A 367 4.47 -17.78 -6.60
C LEU A 367 5.32 -18.96 -7.11
N GLU A 368 6.34 -19.37 -6.37
CA GLU A 368 7.24 -20.46 -6.75
C GLU A 368 6.54 -21.81 -6.71
N ASN A 369 5.85 -22.13 -5.61
CA ASN A 369 5.37 -23.47 -5.31
C ASN A 369 3.90 -23.71 -5.71
N ASP A 370 3.02 -22.72 -5.54
CA ASP A 370 1.58 -22.90 -5.80
C ASP A 370 1.21 -22.46 -7.22
N ILE A 371 1.81 -21.38 -7.70
CA ILE A 371 1.57 -20.88 -9.07
C ILE A 371 2.50 -21.59 -10.07
N GLY A 372 3.69 -22.03 -9.65
CA GLY A 372 4.69 -22.63 -10.51
C GLY A 372 5.49 -21.61 -11.34
N GLY A 373 5.73 -20.43 -10.77
CA GLY A 373 6.59 -19.37 -11.29
C GLY A 373 5.91 -18.32 -12.16
N LEU A 374 6.71 -17.36 -12.61
CA LEU A 374 6.21 -16.15 -13.28
C LEU A 374 5.60 -16.40 -14.65
N ALA A 375 6.04 -17.44 -15.39
CA ALA A 375 5.44 -17.78 -16.67
C ALA A 375 3.98 -18.24 -16.54
N ASN A 376 3.64 -18.97 -15.48
CA ASN A 376 2.27 -19.35 -15.18
C ASN A 376 1.46 -18.16 -14.64
N MET A 377 2.07 -17.31 -13.78
CA MET A 377 1.42 -16.09 -13.31
C MET A 377 1.06 -15.16 -14.46
N GLN A 378 1.93 -15.03 -15.46
CA GLN A 378 1.66 -14.27 -16.68
C GLN A 378 0.40 -14.79 -17.40
N LYS A 379 0.29 -16.10 -17.64
CA LYS A 379 -0.89 -16.70 -18.28
C LYS A 379 -2.17 -16.41 -17.52
N ILE A 380 -2.12 -16.50 -16.17
CA ILE A 380 -3.27 -16.19 -15.30
C ILE A 380 -3.65 -14.71 -15.44
N ASN A 381 -2.67 -13.80 -15.39
CA ASN A 381 -2.92 -12.37 -15.48
C ASN A 381 -3.42 -11.96 -16.87
N GLU A 382 -2.86 -12.51 -17.95
CA GLU A 382 -3.32 -12.27 -19.31
C GLU A 382 -4.75 -12.77 -19.52
N ALA A 383 -5.10 -13.94 -18.99
CA ALA A 383 -6.47 -14.47 -19.05
C ALA A 383 -7.46 -13.54 -18.32
N LYS A 384 -7.14 -13.10 -17.10
CA LYS A 384 -7.96 -12.13 -16.35
C LYS A 384 -8.15 -10.83 -17.12
N ALA A 385 -7.05 -10.26 -17.63
CA ALA A 385 -7.08 -9.01 -18.37
C ALA A 385 -7.91 -9.17 -19.66
N LYS A 386 -7.74 -10.28 -20.36
CA LYS A 386 -8.49 -10.58 -21.58
C LYS A 386 -10.00 -10.59 -21.36
N VAL A 387 -10.49 -11.26 -20.31
CA VAL A 387 -11.92 -11.28 -19.97
C VAL A 387 -12.49 -9.88 -19.84
N LEU A 388 -11.81 -9.00 -19.10
CA LEU A 388 -12.28 -7.63 -18.89
C LEU A 388 -12.17 -6.76 -20.15
N TYR A 389 -11.06 -6.88 -20.91
CA TYR A 389 -10.89 -6.11 -22.14
C TYR A 389 -11.82 -6.59 -23.26
N ASP A 390 -12.04 -7.90 -23.43
CA ASP A 390 -12.99 -8.43 -24.42
C ASP A 390 -14.41 -7.90 -24.15
N TYR A 391 -14.81 -7.81 -22.89
CA TYR A 391 -16.09 -7.22 -22.52
C TYR A 391 -16.12 -5.71 -22.85
N LEU A 392 -15.09 -4.95 -22.48
CA LEU A 392 -15.02 -3.51 -22.77
C LEU A 392 -15.04 -3.20 -24.27
N ASP A 393 -14.41 -4.04 -25.09
CA ASP A 393 -14.35 -3.89 -26.54
C ASP A 393 -15.62 -4.40 -27.24
N GLY A 394 -16.40 -5.28 -26.60
CA GLY A 394 -17.61 -5.90 -27.16
C GLY A 394 -18.89 -5.08 -26.97
N GLN A 395 -18.83 -3.91 -26.35
CA GLN A 395 -19.98 -3.05 -26.08
C GLN A 395 -19.59 -1.57 -26.18
N ASP A 396 -20.55 -0.64 -26.17
CA ASP A 396 -20.37 0.80 -26.41
C ASP A 396 -20.71 1.68 -25.18
N PHE A 397 -21.18 1.09 -24.08
CA PHE A 397 -21.54 1.80 -22.86
C PHE A 397 -20.32 2.15 -21.99
N PHE A 398 -19.38 1.18 -21.81
CA PHE A 398 -18.13 1.45 -21.11
C PHE A 398 -17.00 1.64 -22.14
N THR A 399 -16.15 2.64 -21.89
CA THR A 399 -15.05 2.96 -22.80
C THR A 399 -13.70 2.83 -22.09
N ASN A 400 -12.74 2.12 -22.70
CA ASN A 400 -11.35 2.14 -22.28
C ASN A 400 -10.56 3.07 -23.22
N PRO A 401 -9.84 4.11 -22.67
CA PRO A 401 -9.17 5.10 -23.50
C PRO A 401 -7.79 4.65 -24.01
N VAL A 402 -7.26 3.54 -23.49
CA VAL A 402 -5.88 3.09 -23.75
C VAL A 402 -5.77 2.40 -25.11
N GLU A 403 -4.77 2.78 -25.91
CA GLU A 403 -4.46 2.11 -27.19
C GLU A 403 -4.16 0.61 -26.92
N HIS A 404 -4.76 -0.30 -27.70
CA HIS A 404 -4.74 -1.75 -27.49
C HIS A 404 -3.34 -2.30 -27.20
N ARG A 405 -2.32 -1.87 -27.98
CA ARG A 405 -0.93 -2.32 -27.83
C ARG A 405 -0.37 -2.07 -26.44
N TYR A 406 -0.82 -1.01 -25.76
CA TYR A 406 -0.22 -0.53 -24.52
C TYR A 406 -1.07 -0.80 -23.27
N ARG A 407 -2.13 -1.57 -23.40
CA ARG A 407 -3.04 -1.92 -22.30
C ARG A 407 -2.33 -2.68 -21.19
N SER A 408 -2.50 -2.23 -19.96
CA SER A 408 -1.96 -2.87 -18.76
C SER A 408 -2.72 -4.15 -18.42
N THR A 409 -2.01 -5.24 -18.14
CA THR A 409 -2.61 -6.47 -17.57
C THR A 409 -2.89 -6.37 -16.07
N MET A 410 -2.49 -5.24 -15.42
CA MET A 410 -2.61 -5.04 -13.97
C MET A 410 -3.65 -3.98 -13.59
N ASN A 411 -3.80 -2.92 -14.40
CA ASN A 411 -4.66 -1.78 -14.08
C ASN A 411 -5.52 -1.43 -15.31
N VAL A 412 -6.78 -1.82 -15.27
CA VAL A 412 -7.73 -1.56 -16.36
C VAL A 412 -8.57 -0.35 -16.01
N THR A 413 -8.44 0.73 -16.77
CA THR A 413 -9.22 1.96 -16.63
C THR A 413 -10.42 1.95 -17.57
N PHE A 414 -11.57 2.46 -17.13
CA PHE A 414 -12.75 2.60 -18.00
C PHE A 414 -13.69 3.68 -17.46
N THR A 415 -14.54 4.21 -18.33
CA THR A 415 -15.57 5.20 -18.00
C THR A 415 -16.94 4.71 -18.50
N SER A 416 -18.00 5.14 -17.85
CA SER A 416 -19.36 5.09 -18.35
C SER A 416 -19.69 6.35 -19.18
N PRO A 417 -20.90 6.49 -19.78
CA PRO A 417 -21.22 7.66 -20.61
C PRO A 417 -21.11 9.02 -19.92
N ASN A 418 -21.21 9.04 -18.58
CA ASN A 418 -21.10 10.30 -17.81
C ASN A 418 -20.65 10.05 -16.35
N ALA A 419 -20.19 11.12 -15.70
CA ALA A 419 -19.63 11.06 -14.35
C ALA A 419 -20.65 10.68 -13.25
N ASP A 420 -21.95 10.86 -13.47
CA ASP A 420 -22.97 10.45 -12.48
C ASP A 420 -23.21 8.95 -12.54
N LEU A 421 -23.17 8.36 -13.73
CA LEU A 421 -23.15 6.90 -13.90
C LEU A 421 -21.87 6.27 -13.34
N ASP A 422 -20.71 6.91 -13.48
CA ASP A 422 -19.45 6.46 -12.84
C ASP A 422 -19.61 6.37 -11.32
N LYS A 423 -20.22 7.38 -10.70
CA LYS A 423 -20.47 7.40 -9.25
C LYS A 423 -21.47 6.34 -8.83
N LYS A 424 -22.56 6.20 -9.59
CA LYS A 424 -23.60 5.18 -9.36
C LYS A 424 -23.01 3.79 -9.44
N PHE A 425 -22.23 3.51 -10.51
CA PHE A 425 -21.52 2.24 -10.69
C PHE A 425 -20.64 1.90 -9.49
N CYS A 426 -19.80 2.86 -9.04
CA CYS A 426 -18.89 2.62 -7.91
C CYS A 426 -19.65 2.35 -6.60
N ALA A 427 -20.79 2.99 -6.38
CA ALA A 427 -21.60 2.78 -5.18
C ALA A 427 -22.27 1.40 -5.20
N GLU A 428 -22.97 1.04 -6.27
CA GLU A 428 -23.63 -0.26 -6.41
C GLU A 428 -22.64 -1.42 -6.46
N ALA A 429 -21.48 -1.25 -7.10
CA ALA A 429 -20.41 -2.23 -7.11
C ALA A 429 -19.88 -2.51 -5.69
N ALA A 430 -19.72 -1.45 -4.87
CA ALA A 430 -19.26 -1.61 -3.49
C ALA A 430 -20.29 -2.37 -2.63
N GLU A 431 -21.59 -2.14 -2.83
CA GLU A 431 -22.67 -2.90 -2.18
C GLU A 431 -22.69 -4.37 -2.62
N ALA A 432 -22.35 -4.63 -3.90
CA ALA A 432 -22.22 -5.98 -4.45
C ALA A 432 -20.91 -6.69 -4.06
N GLY A 433 -20.02 -6.05 -3.26
CA GLY A 433 -18.77 -6.65 -2.80
C GLY A 433 -17.56 -6.39 -3.70
N PHE A 434 -17.67 -5.53 -4.72
CA PHE A 434 -16.56 -5.05 -5.56
C PHE A 434 -16.08 -3.69 -5.07
N VAL A 435 -15.05 -3.65 -4.23
CA VAL A 435 -14.63 -2.41 -3.58
C VAL A 435 -13.45 -1.74 -4.29
N ASN A 436 -13.33 -0.42 -4.13
CA ASN A 436 -12.23 0.41 -4.61
C ASN A 436 -12.09 0.52 -6.14
N LEU A 437 -13.20 0.42 -6.88
CA LEU A 437 -13.23 0.58 -8.33
C LEU A 437 -13.13 2.03 -8.80
N LYS A 438 -13.37 3.03 -7.93
CA LYS A 438 -13.29 4.45 -8.31
C LYS A 438 -11.95 4.79 -8.93
N GLY A 439 -11.97 5.39 -10.11
CA GLY A 439 -10.79 5.87 -10.82
C GLY A 439 -10.05 6.99 -10.09
N HIS A 440 -8.81 7.24 -10.51
CA HIS A 440 -8.02 8.32 -9.92
C HIS A 440 -8.54 9.68 -10.35
N ARG A 441 -8.47 10.71 -9.47
CA ARG A 441 -8.95 12.08 -9.73
C ARG A 441 -8.41 12.73 -11.02
N LEU A 442 -7.26 12.28 -11.52
CA LEU A 442 -6.66 12.80 -12.76
C LEU A 442 -7.31 12.21 -14.03
N VAL A 443 -7.99 11.08 -13.93
CA VAL A 443 -8.59 10.37 -15.07
C VAL A 443 -10.12 10.34 -14.95
N GLY A 444 -10.66 10.25 -13.75
CA GLY A 444 -12.07 10.00 -13.51
C GLY A 444 -12.42 8.53 -13.70
N GLY A 445 -13.69 8.25 -13.95
CA GLY A 445 -14.20 6.92 -14.25
C GLY A 445 -13.92 5.86 -13.19
N MET A 446 -13.68 4.67 -13.63
CA MET A 446 -13.37 3.48 -12.85
C MET A 446 -11.97 2.96 -13.17
N ARG A 447 -11.40 2.18 -12.23
CA ARG A 447 -10.17 1.42 -12.44
C ARG A 447 -10.25 0.11 -11.69
N ALA A 448 -10.25 -0.98 -12.42
CA ALA A 448 -10.08 -2.33 -11.88
C ALA A 448 -8.59 -2.68 -11.83
N SER A 449 -8.02 -2.72 -10.61
CA SER A 449 -6.66 -3.21 -10.41
C SER A 449 -6.71 -4.70 -10.12
N ILE A 450 -6.39 -5.51 -11.15
CA ILE A 450 -6.53 -6.97 -11.17
C ILE A 450 -5.20 -7.69 -10.90
N TYR A 451 -4.46 -7.21 -9.94
CA TYR A 451 -3.14 -7.73 -9.55
C TYR A 451 -3.12 -9.25 -9.35
N ASN A 452 -1.93 -9.80 -9.13
CA ASN A 452 -1.71 -11.26 -9.04
C ASN A 452 -2.70 -11.98 -8.13
N ALA A 453 -2.98 -11.42 -6.96
CA ALA A 453 -3.84 -12.04 -5.95
C ALA A 453 -5.35 -11.90 -6.21
N MET A 454 -5.77 -11.10 -7.20
CA MET A 454 -7.17 -11.05 -7.61
C MET A 454 -7.53 -12.39 -8.27
N PRO A 455 -8.49 -13.16 -7.74
CA PRO A 455 -8.93 -14.41 -8.37
C PRO A 455 -9.62 -14.14 -9.71
N ALA A 456 -9.50 -15.06 -10.67
CA ALA A 456 -10.16 -14.96 -11.97
C ALA A 456 -11.68 -14.79 -11.81
N GLU A 457 -12.29 -15.57 -10.92
CA GLU A 457 -13.71 -15.46 -10.56
C GLU A 457 -14.12 -14.02 -10.17
N GLY A 458 -13.25 -13.26 -9.50
CA GLY A 458 -13.53 -11.88 -9.14
C GLY A 458 -13.64 -10.96 -10.35
N VAL A 459 -12.88 -11.25 -11.42
CA VAL A 459 -12.95 -10.51 -12.68
C VAL A 459 -14.19 -10.94 -13.48
N ASP A 460 -14.49 -12.24 -13.54
CA ASP A 460 -15.69 -12.77 -14.20
C ASP A 460 -16.96 -12.16 -13.59
N LYS A 461 -17.07 -12.18 -12.26
CA LYS A 461 -18.20 -11.56 -11.53
C LYS A 461 -18.28 -10.04 -11.70
N LEU A 462 -17.14 -9.36 -11.84
CA LEU A 462 -17.15 -7.93 -12.15
C LEU A 462 -17.76 -7.69 -13.55
N VAL A 463 -17.39 -8.49 -14.54
CA VAL A 463 -17.94 -8.39 -15.90
C VAL A 463 -19.45 -8.67 -15.91
N ASP A 464 -19.92 -9.69 -15.18
CA ASP A 464 -21.36 -9.97 -15.01
C ASP A 464 -22.10 -8.78 -14.38
N PHE A 465 -21.49 -8.15 -13.36
CA PHE A 465 -22.03 -6.96 -12.73
C PHE A 465 -22.06 -5.76 -13.69
N MET A 466 -21.00 -5.55 -14.49
CA MET A 466 -20.91 -4.50 -15.51
C MET A 466 -22.03 -4.67 -16.54
N GLU A 467 -22.25 -5.90 -17.02
CA GLU A 467 -23.29 -6.19 -18.00
C GLU A 467 -24.71 -5.95 -17.44
N LYS A 468 -24.95 -6.35 -16.19
CA LYS A 468 -26.19 -6.03 -15.49
C LYS A 468 -26.41 -4.51 -15.39
N PHE A 469 -25.40 -3.79 -14.91
CA PHE A 469 -25.45 -2.32 -14.76
C PHE A 469 -25.70 -1.63 -16.11
N ARG A 470 -25.05 -2.08 -17.18
CA ARG A 470 -25.26 -1.57 -18.54
C ARG A 470 -26.72 -1.71 -18.95
N LYS A 471 -27.32 -2.92 -18.81
CA LYS A 471 -28.73 -3.16 -19.16
C LYS A 471 -29.74 -2.32 -18.40
N GLU A 472 -29.41 -1.95 -17.17
CA GLU A 472 -30.26 -1.14 -16.30
C GLU A 472 -30.12 0.37 -16.53
N ASN A 473 -29.07 0.84 -17.24
CA ASN A 473 -28.72 2.27 -17.35
C ASN A 473 -28.40 2.73 -18.80
N ALA A 474 -28.50 1.85 -19.82
CA ALA A 474 -28.31 2.17 -21.23
C ALA A 474 -29.55 2.80 -21.87
#